data_fae91d9fa3d998a8619798deae5b3934
#
_entry.id   fae91d9fa3d998a8619798deae5b3934
#
_cell.length_a   1.000
_cell.length_b   1.000
_cell.length_c   1.000
_cell.angle_alpha   90.00
_cell.angle_beta   90.00
_cell.angle_gamma   90.00
#
_symmetry.space_group_name_H-M   'P 1'
#
loop_
_entity.id
_entity.type
_entity.pdbx_description
1 polymer ?
#
loop_
_entity_poly.entity_id
_entity_poly.type
_entity_poly.pdbx_seq_one_letter_code
_entity_poly.pdbx_strand_id
1 'polypeptide(L)'
;MTGMSLRTVVFGLILSLVCVRAAHARTDFPGMLPASAERAASVAPAPPADTLPAAPADPFPAAVSADTLSAAAFPAPADSLGATAAARKRSFVRRIIDYFGESTQDRTFEKKIDFTFAGGPSYSKNTSLGIGILAAGLYRLDRTDSVTVPSDVSLYANVSVSGFYSVGIEGNTIFAHNRQRVDYTLEFSSAPTYTWGIGYNDVQKDDKRSYTEQRYEIKARYLREILPHAYIGGLLSFDHAQASKYDGETPLFGDQRLRYTTTGLGLTVEYDSRDFIPNPFKGIYLSFQNIFYPKGLGTCDKLLQRMTFTADFYQRVWTDCILAFDLYGEFNSSGTPWPMLARMGGNQRMRGYYKGQYTDNDLITAQLELRQRVWRRIGCVAWAGAGNVFPTFREFDWAETLPNYGFGLRWELKKRVNIRLDYGFGKNTDSFLLSINEAF
;
A
#
# COMPACT_ATOMS: atom_id res chain seq x y z
N MET A 1 -15.92 23.65 -31.84
CA MET A 1 -16.29 22.67 -30.79
C MET A 1 -14.99 22.07 -30.31
N THR A 2 -14.43 22.64 -29.25
CA THR A 2 -13.10 22.32 -28.69
C THR A 2 -13.22 21.11 -27.81
N GLY A 3 -12.53 20.05 -28.18
CA GLY A 3 -12.49 18.79 -27.45
C GLY A 3 -11.84 18.94 -26.08
N MET A 4 -12.65 18.91 -25.06
CA MET A 4 -12.21 18.80 -23.68
C MET A 4 -11.56 17.42 -23.47
N SER A 5 -10.29 17.40 -23.07
CA SER A 5 -9.56 16.14 -22.91
C SER A 5 -10.22 15.30 -21.82
N LEU A 6 -10.36 14.00 -22.08
CA LEU A 6 -10.98 13.04 -21.17
C LEU A 6 -10.31 13.02 -19.77
N ARG A 7 -9.05 13.47 -19.68
CA ARG A 7 -8.32 13.70 -18.40
C ARG A 7 -9.01 14.76 -17.54
N THR A 8 -9.54 15.82 -18.16
CA THR A 8 -10.27 16.90 -17.48
C THR A 8 -11.64 16.42 -17.00
N VAL A 9 -12.28 15.49 -17.72
CA VAL A 9 -13.59 14.92 -17.36
C VAL A 9 -13.47 13.98 -16.16
N VAL A 10 -12.45 13.12 -16.13
CA VAL A 10 -12.21 12.18 -15.00
C VAL A 10 -11.83 12.94 -13.73
N PHE A 11 -10.95 13.96 -13.85
CA PHE A 11 -10.59 14.80 -12.73
C PHE A 11 -11.77 15.66 -12.24
N GLY A 12 -12.58 16.14 -13.15
CA GLY A 12 -13.83 16.88 -12.87
C GLY A 12 -14.89 16.02 -12.18
N LEU A 13 -15.03 14.73 -12.55
CA LEU A 13 -15.96 13.80 -11.93
C LEU A 13 -15.55 13.43 -10.49
N ILE A 14 -14.27 13.26 -10.24
CA ILE A 14 -13.75 13.00 -8.88
C ILE A 14 -13.94 14.25 -8.01
N LEU A 15 -13.65 15.44 -8.54
CA LEU A 15 -13.81 16.70 -7.81
C LEU A 15 -15.31 17.04 -7.59
N SER A 16 -16.20 16.74 -8.55
CA SER A 16 -17.63 17.00 -8.43
C SER A 16 -18.33 16.07 -7.43
N LEU A 17 -17.89 14.81 -7.29
CA LEU A 17 -18.41 13.89 -6.25
C LEU A 17 -18.04 14.32 -4.84
N VAL A 18 -16.88 14.95 -4.67
CA VAL A 18 -16.46 15.55 -3.39
C VAL A 18 -17.23 16.86 -3.13
N CYS A 19 -17.48 17.66 -4.17
CA CYS A 19 -18.21 18.93 -4.05
C CYS A 19 -19.74 18.79 -3.87
N VAL A 20 -20.37 17.71 -4.37
CA VAL A 20 -21.82 17.51 -4.22
C VAL A 20 -22.22 17.29 -2.74
N ARG A 21 -21.36 16.67 -1.92
CA ARG A 21 -21.62 16.62 -0.46
C ARG A 21 -21.36 17.95 0.26
N ALA A 22 -20.46 18.79 -0.26
CA ALA A 22 -20.22 20.13 0.30
C ALA A 22 -21.34 21.13 -0.09
N ALA A 23 -22.02 20.94 -1.23
CA ALA A 23 -23.08 21.83 -1.68
C ALA A 23 -24.42 21.62 -0.96
N HIS A 24 -24.71 20.40 -0.44
CA HIS A 24 -25.91 20.15 0.39
C HIS A 24 -25.82 20.72 1.81
N ALA A 25 -24.66 21.28 2.20
CA ALA A 25 -24.44 21.92 3.51
C ALA A 25 -24.62 23.44 3.49
N ARG A 26 -25.05 24.04 2.36
CA ARG A 26 -25.12 25.50 2.21
C ARG A 26 -26.52 26.13 2.22
N THR A 27 -27.54 25.39 2.56
CA THR A 27 -28.88 25.98 2.71
C THR A 27 -29.33 25.91 4.14
N ASP A 28 -28.79 26.77 5.02
CA ASP A 28 -29.48 27.28 6.22
C ASP A 28 -28.54 28.19 7.02
N PHE A 29 -28.42 29.45 6.58
CA PHE A 29 -28.09 30.57 7.45
C PHE A 29 -28.60 31.87 6.82
N PRO A 30 -29.51 32.59 7.47
CA PRO A 30 -29.90 33.94 7.04
C PRO A 30 -29.03 34.98 7.71
N GLY A 31 -28.48 35.90 6.94
CA GLY A 31 -28.14 37.24 7.37
C GLY A 31 -26.70 37.51 7.73
N MET A 32 -25.95 37.99 6.76
CA MET A 32 -25.12 39.21 6.90
C MET A 32 -24.57 39.62 5.54
N LEU A 33 -24.92 40.77 5.07
CA LEU A 33 -24.49 41.40 3.85
C LEU A 33 -23.23 42.27 4.08
N PRO A 34 -22.59 42.76 3.00
CA PRO A 34 -21.15 42.86 2.83
C PRO A 34 -20.61 44.30 2.97
N ALA A 35 -19.30 44.41 3.03
CA ALA A 35 -18.63 45.72 2.76
C ALA A 35 -17.41 45.50 1.87
N SER A 36 -17.54 45.99 0.63
CA SER A 36 -16.59 46.79 -0.18
C SER A 36 -15.09 46.57 0.04
N ALA A 37 -14.21 46.52 -0.93
CA ALA A 37 -14.02 47.36 -2.11
C ALA A 37 -12.85 46.86 -2.98
N GLU A 38 -12.99 47.15 -4.25
CA GLU A 38 -12.01 47.39 -5.31
C GLU A 38 -10.54 47.56 -4.92
N ARG A 39 -9.67 46.88 -5.71
CA ARG A 39 -8.58 47.53 -6.46
C ARG A 39 -8.06 46.59 -7.57
N ALA A 40 -8.30 47.04 -8.78
CA ALA A 40 -7.64 46.55 -9.98
C ALA A 40 -6.17 46.99 -9.97
N ALA A 41 -5.27 46.06 -10.30
CA ALA A 41 -3.92 46.40 -10.75
C ALA A 41 -3.67 45.67 -12.07
N SER A 42 -3.54 46.46 -13.11
CA SER A 42 -3.16 46.08 -14.46
C SER A 42 -1.74 45.53 -14.49
N VAL A 43 -1.55 44.34 -15.09
CA VAL A 43 -0.23 43.85 -15.49
C VAL A 43 -0.20 43.76 -17.01
N ALA A 44 0.78 44.44 -17.59
CA ALA A 44 1.06 44.52 -19.01
C ALA A 44 1.57 43.19 -19.57
N PRO A 45 1.42 42.93 -20.89
CA PRO A 45 1.84 41.66 -21.50
C PRO A 45 3.36 41.63 -21.73
N ALA A 46 3.95 40.41 -21.49
CA ALA A 46 5.35 40.13 -21.76
C ALA A 46 5.59 39.94 -23.28
N PRO A 47 6.79 40.26 -23.78
CA PRO A 47 7.14 40.15 -25.21
C PRO A 47 7.40 38.67 -25.61
N PRO A 48 7.37 38.36 -26.93
CA PRO A 48 7.52 37.00 -27.44
C PRO A 48 8.96 36.51 -27.36
N ALA A 49 9.12 35.23 -27.03
CA ALA A 49 10.41 34.54 -26.94
C ALA A 49 11.00 34.30 -28.34
N ASP A 50 12.22 34.74 -28.52
CA ASP A 50 13.05 34.50 -29.69
C ASP A 50 13.47 33.03 -29.82
N THR A 51 13.45 32.59 -31.06
CA THR A 51 13.91 31.30 -31.56
C THR A 51 15.42 31.11 -31.36
N LEU A 52 15.80 30.03 -30.65
CA LEU A 52 17.17 29.52 -30.65
C LEU A 52 17.31 28.33 -31.62
N PRO A 53 18.43 28.24 -32.37
CA PRO A 53 18.60 27.23 -33.40
C PRO A 53 18.94 25.87 -32.86
N ALA A 54 18.48 24.82 -33.59
CA ALA A 54 18.72 23.42 -33.33
C ALA A 54 20.20 23.05 -33.41
N ALA A 55 20.69 22.29 -32.43
CA ALA A 55 22.00 21.64 -32.46
C ALA A 55 21.96 20.37 -33.33
N PRO A 56 23.05 20.04 -34.02
CA PRO A 56 23.09 18.90 -34.94
C PRO A 56 23.17 17.56 -34.21
N ALA A 57 22.48 16.56 -34.77
CA ALA A 57 22.50 15.19 -34.34
C ALA A 57 23.82 14.50 -34.74
N ASP A 58 24.51 13.91 -33.78
CA ASP A 58 25.65 13.02 -34.06
C ASP A 58 25.17 11.62 -34.44
N PRO A 59 25.80 10.97 -35.42
CA PRO A 59 25.40 9.63 -35.90
C PRO A 59 26.00 8.52 -35.04
N PHE A 60 25.18 7.52 -34.76
CA PHE A 60 25.57 6.25 -34.16
C PHE A 60 26.55 5.49 -35.09
N PRO A 61 27.65 4.90 -34.59
CA PRO A 61 28.44 3.98 -35.38
C PRO A 61 27.78 2.60 -35.41
N ALA A 62 27.77 2.07 -36.61
CA ALA A 62 27.24 0.78 -36.99
C ALA A 62 28.03 -0.40 -36.38
N ALA A 63 27.34 -1.52 -36.26
CA ALA A 63 27.83 -2.82 -35.86
C ALA A 63 29.08 -3.27 -36.66
N VAL A 64 30.09 -3.76 -35.95
CA VAL A 64 31.21 -4.49 -36.53
C VAL A 64 30.97 -5.98 -36.34
N SER A 65 30.96 -6.68 -37.51
CA SER A 65 30.83 -8.12 -37.63
C SER A 65 32.03 -8.86 -37.04
N ALA A 66 31.74 -9.97 -36.38
CA ALA A 66 32.72 -11.00 -36.06
C ALA A 66 33.11 -11.75 -37.35
N ASP A 67 34.40 -11.78 -37.65
CA ASP A 67 35.01 -12.95 -38.35
C ASP A 67 36.53 -12.91 -38.25
N THR A 68 37.07 -14.10 -37.93
CA THR A 68 38.41 -14.61 -38.19
C THR A 68 39.63 -13.94 -37.55
N LEU A 69 40.15 -14.63 -36.53
CA LEU A 69 41.63 -14.85 -36.49
C LEU A 69 41.96 -16.23 -35.90
N SER A 70 42.68 -16.91 -36.75
CA SER A 70 43.17 -18.27 -36.70
C SER A 70 44.16 -18.55 -35.56
N ALA A 71 44.24 -19.83 -35.23
CA ALA A 71 45.08 -20.49 -34.27
C ALA A 71 46.58 -20.18 -34.38
N ALA A 72 47.26 -19.98 -33.26
CA ALA A 72 48.64 -20.30 -33.07
C ALA A 72 48.80 -21.09 -31.75
N ALA A 73 49.15 -22.33 -31.88
CA ALA A 73 49.41 -23.25 -30.76
C ALA A 73 50.75 -22.94 -30.09
N PHE A 74 50.75 -22.84 -28.74
CA PHE A 74 51.95 -23.00 -27.91
C PHE A 74 51.75 -24.20 -26.98
N PRO A 75 52.76 -25.03 -26.75
CA PRO A 75 52.62 -26.26 -26.00
C PRO A 75 52.55 -26.01 -24.49
N ALA A 76 51.69 -26.79 -23.84
CA ALA A 76 51.54 -26.82 -22.38
C ALA A 76 52.75 -27.46 -21.71
N PRO A 77 53.22 -26.98 -20.54
CA PRO A 77 53.96 -27.81 -19.61
C PRO A 77 52.96 -28.59 -18.74
N ALA A 78 53.16 -29.90 -18.76
CA ALA A 78 52.53 -30.80 -17.84
C ALA A 78 53.12 -30.58 -16.43
N ASP A 79 52.28 -30.16 -15.48
CA ASP A 79 52.50 -30.45 -14.10
C ASP A 79 51.18 -30.78 -13.41
N SER A 80 51.04 -32.08 -13.21
CA SER A 80 50.05 -32.71 -12.35
C SER A 80 50.30 -32.34 -10.90
N LEU A 81 49.48 -31.48 -10.33
CA LEU A 81 49.23 -31.46 -8.91
C LEU A 81 47.72 -31.26 -8.68
N GLY A 82 47.10 -32.34 -8.25
CA GLY A 82 45.73 -32.37 -7.82
C GLY A 82 45.44 -31.39 -6.67
N ALA A 83 44.99 -30.23 -7.00
CA ALA A 83 44.32 -29.35 -6.08
C ALA A 83 42.85 -29.71 -6.05
N THR A 84 42.45 -30.61 -5.18
CA THR A 84 41.07 -30.70 -4.69
C THR A 84 40.67 -29.33 -4.21
N ALA A 85 39.96 -28.60 -5.04
CA ALA A 85 39.32 -27.35 -4.68
C ALA A 85 38.35 -27.66 -3.52
N ALA A 86 38.83 -27.50 -2.30
CA ALA A 86 37.99 -27.54 -1.10
C ALA A 86 36.81 -26.61 -1.35
N ALA A 87 35.62 -27.14 -1.53
CA ALA A 87 34.39 -26.41 -1.71
C ALA A 87 34.22 -25.49 -0.50
N ARG A 88 34.64 -24.25 -0.64
CA ARG A 88 34.54 -23.21 0.38
C ARG A 88 33.07 -23.15 0.77
N LYS A 89 32.70 -23.63 1.97
CA LYS A 89 31.33 -23.62 2.46
C LYS A 89 30.78 -22.20 2.27
N ARG A 90 29.83 -22.05 1.30
CA ARG A 90 29.19 -20.75 1.05
C ARG A 90 28.53 -20.29 2.36
N SER A 91 28.76 -19.03 2.75
CA SER A 91 28.12 -18.45 3.92
C SER A 91 26.61 -18.61 3.81
N PHE A 92 25.92 -18.85 4.94
CA PHE A 92 24.45 -18.95 5.03
C PHE A 92 23.77 -17.75 4.34
N VAL A 93 24.25 -16.53 4.60
CA VAL A 93 23.76 -15.31 3.94
C VAL A 93 23.89 -15.38 2.42
N ARG A 94 25.00 -15.92 1.90
CA ARG A 94 25.20 -16.05 0.47
C ARG A 94 24.26 -17.07 -0.17
N ARG A 95 23.93 -18.15 0.54
CA ARG A 95 22.91 -19.12 0.09
C ARG A 95 21.52 -18.51 0.01
N ILE A 96 21.15 -17.69 0.98
CA ILE A 96 19.87 -16.94 0.97
C ILE A 96 19.84 -15.99 -0.23
N ILE A 97 20.90 -15.21 -0.45
CA ILE A 97 21.00 -14.27 -1.58
C ILE A 97 20.93 -15.01 -2.93
N ASP A 98 21.65 -16.13 -3.05
CA ASP A 98 21.65 -16.96 -4.27
C ASP A 98 20.25 -17.53 -4.53
N TYR A 99 19.58 -18.09 -3.52
CA TYR A 99 18.21 -18.60 -3.61
C TYR A 99 17.21 -17.54 -4.11
N PHE A 100 17.23 -16.35 -3.50
CA PHE A 100 16.36 -15.26 -3.94
C PHE A 100 16.82 -14.65 -5.28
N GLY A 101 18.09 -14.73 -5.63
CA GLY A 101 18.61 -14.35 -6.92
C GLY A 101 18.09 -15.24 -8.04
N GLU A 102 18.09 -16.56 -7.85
CA GLU A 102 17.54 -17.54 -8.79
C GLU A 102 16.03 -17.42 -8.96
N SER A 103 15.30 -17.09 -7.90
CA SER A 103 13.85 -16.86 -7.94
C SER A 103 13.45 -15.61 -8.76
N THR A 104 14.41 -14.85 -9.31
CA THR A 104 14.16 -13.69 -10.17
C THR A 104 13.88 -14.07 -11.63
N GLN A 105 14.20 -15.31 -12.02
CA GLN A 105 13.92 -15.79 -13.37
C GLN A 105 12.44 -16.15 -13.51
N ASP A 106 11.80 -15.66 -14.58
CA ASP A 106 10.40 -16.02 -14.90
C ASP A 106 10.37 -17.43 -15.49
N ARG A 107 9.93 -18.40 -14.69
CA ARG A 107 9.76 -19.80 -15.10
C ARG A 107 8.30 -20.15 -15.34
N THR A 108 7.41 -19.18 -15.43
CA THR A 108 5.96 -19.40 -15.61
C THR A 108 5.60 -19.95 -16.99
N PHE A 109 6.51 -19.88 -17.94
CA PHE A 109 6.36 -20.53 -19.25
C PHE A 109 6.62 -22.04 -19.19
N GLU A 110 7.47 -22.50 -18.28
CA GLU A 110 7.86 -23.89 -18.11
C GLU A 110 7.02 -24.62 -17.07
N LYS A 111 6.73 -23.95 -15.96
CA LYS A 111 5.99 -24.49 -14.82
C LYS A 111 4.55 -23.99 -14.78
N LYS A 112 3.65 -24.83 -14.26
CA LYS A 112 2.25 -24.42 -14.00
C LYS A 112 2.18 -23.30 -12.97
N ILE A 113 2.92 -23.46 -11.87
CA ILE A 113 3.11 -22.44 -10.82
C ILE A 113 4.58 -22.49 -10.40
N ASP A 114 5.25 -21.37 -10.37
CA ASP A 114 6.62 -21.25 -9.89
C ASP A 114 6.63 -20.71 -8.47
N PHE A 115 6.77 -21.62 -7.49
CA PHE A 115 6.73 -21.26 -6.06
C PHE A 115 8.09 -20.80 -5.54
N THR A 116 8.06 -19.74 -4.76
CA THR A 116 9.17 -19.25 -3.95
C THR A 116 8.74 -19.25 -2.47
N PHE A 117 9.54 -19.89 -1.64
CA PHE A 117 9.28 -19.94 -0.20
C PHE A 117 10.14 -18.90 0.52
N ALA A 118 9.53 -18.17 1.42
CA ALA A 118 10.19 -17.22 2.29
C ALA A 118 9.69 -17.39 3.73
N GLY A 119 10.51 -17.01 4.68
CA GLY A 119 10.12 -17.00 6.07
C GLY A 119 11.16 -16.26 6.89
N GLY A 120 10.73 -15.72 8.01
CA GLY A 120 11.63 -14.98 8.86
C GLY A 120 10.95 -14.33 10.05
N PRO A 121 11.77 -13.71 10.94
CA PRO A 121 11.25 -12.98 12.06
C PRO A 121 10.51 -11.72 11.58
N SER A 122 9.49 -11.35 12.31
CA SER A 122 8.74 -10.11 12.17
C SER A 122 8.55 -9.46 13.53
N TYR A 123 8.44 -8.15 13.55
CA TYR A 123 8.13 -7.41 14.76
C TYR A 123 7.27 -6.21 14.44
N SER A 124 6.23 -6.02 15.24
CA SER A 124 5.45 -4.79 15.28
C SER A 124 4.89 -4.56 16.67
N LYS A 125 4.56 -3.31 16.99
CA LYS A 125 3.93 -2.95 18.26
C LYS A 125 2.60 -3.68 18.49
N ASN A 126 1.89 -4.02 17.41
CA ASN A 126 0.61 -4.73 17.45
C ASN A 126 0.74 -6.23 17.70
N THR A 127 1.74 -6.87 17.07
CA THR A 127 1.86 -8.34 17.07
C THR A 127 3.02 -8.85 17.90
N SER A 128 3.90 -7.95 18.40
CA SER A 128 5.16 -8.29 19.07
C SER A 128 6.12 -9.09 18.17
N LEU A 129 7.07 -9.80 18.76
CA LEU A 129 8.00 -10.65 18.03
C LEU A 129 7.25 -11.89 17.50
N GLY A 130 7.41 -12.17 16.24
CA GLY A 130 6.78 -13.29 15.57
C GLY A 130 7.66 -13.94 14.51
N ILE A 131 7.15 -15.01 13.94
CA ILE A 131 7.71 -15.67 12.77
C ILE A 131 6.59 -15.79 11.73
N GLY A 132 6.92 -15.41 10.49
CA GLY A 132 6.06 -15.59 9.33
C GLY A 132 6.67 -16.55 8.31
N ILE A 133 5.81 -17.29 7.64
CA ILE A 133 6.15 -18.10 6.46
C ILE A 133 5.26 -17.67 5.29
N LEU A 134 5.83 -17.69 4.09
CA LEU A 134 5.19 -17.29 2.85
C LEU A 134 5.56 -18.29 1.75
N ALA A 135 4.56 -18.77 1.03
CA ALA A 135 4.73 -19.46 -0.25
C ALA A 135 4.11 -18.59 -1.35
N ALA A 136 4.96 -17.89 -2.10
CA ALA A 136 4.54 -17.04 -3.22
C ALA A 136 4.69 -17.80 -4.52
N GLY A 137 3.63 -17.92 -5.29
CA GLY A 137 3.59 -18.60 -6.59
C GLY A 137 3.30 -17.63 -7.72
N LEU A 138 4.04 -17.73 -8.81
CA LEU A 138 3.74 -17.04 -10.06
C LEU A 138 3.18 -18.05 -11.07
N TYR A 139 2.16 -17.65 -11.81
CA TYR A 139 1.55 -18.49 -12.84
C TYR A 139 1.01 -17.68 -14.01
N ARG A 140 0.78 -18.34 -15.14
CA ARG A 140 0.11 -17.77 -16.31
C ARG A 140 -1.12 -18.59 -16.64
N LEU A 141 -2.22 -17.94 -16.96
CA LEU A 141 -3.43 -18.61 -17.46
C LEU A 141 -3.18 -19.22 -18.84
N ASP A 142 -2.47 -18.48 -19.70
CA ASP A 142 -1.98 -18.95 -20.97
C ASP A 142 -0.45 -18.82 -21.03
N ARG A 143 0.23 -19.96 -21.10
CA ARG A 143 1.70 -20.01 -21.15
C ARG A 143 2.29 -19.67 -22.51
N THR A 144 1.46 -19.55 -23.54
CA THR A 144 1.88 -19.09 -24.87
C THR A 144 1.82 -17.58 -25.02
N ASP A 145 1.09 -16.89 -24.12
CA ASP A 145 0.98 -15.43 -24.12
C ASP A 145 2.20 -14.80 -23.42
N SER A 146 3.09 -14.21 -24.23
CA SER A 146 4.28 -13.49 -23.75
C SER A 146 4.00 -12.02 -23.38
N VAL A 147 2.83 -11.48 -23.70
CA VAL A 147 2.44 -10.08 -23.47
C VAL A 147 1.85 -9.88 -22.08
N THR A 148 1.05 -10.85 -21.63
CA THR A 148 0.41 -10.78 -20.32
C THR A 148 1.44 -11.00 -19.21
N VAL A 149 1.46 -10.14 -18.19
CA VAL A 149 2.32 -10.36 -17.02
C VAL A 149 1.85 -11.57 -16.21
N PRO A 150 2.73 -12.26 -15.48
CA PRO A 150 2.32 -13.38 -14.64
C PRO A 150 1.33 -12.94 -13.56
N SER A 151 0.35 -13.81 -13.31
CA SER A 151 -0.50 -13.80 -12.13
C SER A 151 0.27 -14.25 -10.90
N ASP A 152 -0.16 -13.85 -9.72
CA ASP A 152 0.45 -14.26 -8.47
C ASP A 152 -0.57 -14.87 -7.50
N VAL A 153 -0.08 -15.73 -6.64
CA VAL A 153 -0.80 -16.26 -5.48
C VAL A 153 0.16 -16.42 -4.32
N SER A 154 -0.21 -15.93 -3.16
CA SER A 154 0.59 -16.01 -1.93
C SER A 154 -0.21 -16.71 -0.85
N LEU A 155 0.37 -17.74 -0.24
CA LEU A 155 -0.12 -18.38 0.95
C LEU A 155 0.79 -18.00 2.10
N TYR A 156 0.26 -17.46 3.18
CA TYR A 156 1.04 -17.03 4.32
C TYR A 156 0.47 -17.50 5.65
N ALA A 157 1.37 -17.67 6.62
CA ALA A 157 1.01 -17.90 8.00
C ALA A 157 1.97 -17.18 8.94
N ASN A 158 1.44 -16.60 10.00
CA ASN A 158 2.18 -15.89 11.02
C ASN A 158 1.80 -16.34 12.42
N VAL A 159 2.78 -16.38 13.32
CA VAL A 159 2.56 -16.59 14.74
C VAL A 159 3.47 -15.67 15.54
N SER A 160 3.06 -15.24 16.72
CA SER A 160 3.86 -14.37 17.58
C SER A 160 3.80 -14.74 19.05
N VAL A 161 4.76 -14.22 19.82
CA VAL A 161 4.85 -14.45 21.26
C VAL A 161 3.70 -13.79 22.04
N SER A 162 3.01 -12.80 21.47
CA SER A 162 1.81 -12.19 22.07
C SER A 162 0.56 -13.06 21.96
N GLY A 163 0.63 -14.20 21.25
CA GLY A 163 -0.54 -15.04 20.95
C GLY A 163 -1.30 -14.62 19.69
N PHE A 164 -0.75 -13.68 18.89
CA PHE A 164 -1.25 -13.40 17.54
C PHE A 164 -0.94 -14.57 16.61
N TYR A 165 -1.92 -14.96 15.80
CA TYR A 165 -1.70 -15.84 14.66
C TYR A 165 -2.64 -15.46 13.52
N SER A 166 -2.14 -15.65 12.30
CA SER A 166 -2.92 -15.46 11.08
C SER A 166 -2.53 -16.49 10.02
N VAL A 167 -3.48 -16.79 9.16
CA VAL A 167 -3.28 -17.58 7.94
C VAL A 167 -4.11 -16.96 6.85
N GLY A 168 -3.54 -16.85 5.65
CA GLY A 168 -4.28 -16.25 4.55
C GLY A 168 -3.76 -16.67 3.18
N ILE A 169 -4.60 -16.37 2.21
CA ILE A 169 -4.32 -16.50 0.78
C ILE A 169 -4.64 -15.15 0.16
N GLU A 170 -3.71 -14.62 -0.58
CA GLU A 170 -3.90 -13.42 -1.39
C GLU A 170 -3.33 -13.63 -2.78
N GLY A 171 -3.86 -12.94 -3.76
CA GLY A 171 -3.33 -13.04 -5.09
C GLY A 171 -4.03 -12.14 -6.08
N ASN A 172 -3.45 -12.14 -7.29
CA ASN A 172 -3.90 -11.35 -8.42
C ASN A 172 -3.87 -12.22 -9.67
N THR A 173 -5.04 -12.53 -10.20
CA THR A 173 -5.20 -13.27 -11.46
C THR A 173 -5.35 -12.29 -12.61
N ILE A 174 -4.39 -12.28 -13.53
CA ILE A 174 -4.32 -11.38 -14.68
C ILE A 174 -4.72 -12.14 -15.94
N PHE A 175 -5.69 -11.59 -16.67
CA PHE A 175 -6.20 -12.16 -17.92
C PHE A 175 -5.47 -11.57 -19.13
N ALA A 176 -5.74 -12.15 -20.28
CA ALA A 176 -5.07 -11.83 -21.54
C ALA A 176 -4.92 -10.32 -21.79
N HIS A 177 -3.72 -9.92 -22.23
CA HIS A 177 -3.34 -8.53 -22.55
C HIS A 177 -3.41 -7.56 -21.36
N ASN A 178 -3.39 -8.05 -20.12
CA ASN A 178 -3.43 -7.26 -18.88
C ASN A 178 -4.69 -6.37 -18.71
N ARG A 179 -5.75 -6.62 -19.51
CA ARG A 179 -6.95 -5.76 -19.52
C ARG A 179 -7.93 -6.04 -18.40
N GLN A 180 -7.85 -7.21 -17.82
CA GLN A 180 -8.74 -7.62 -16.73
C GLN A 180 -7.91 -8.28 -15.65
N ARG A 181 -8.29 -8.06 -14.40
CA ARG A 181 -7.67 -8.72 -13.25
C ARG A 181 -8.68 -8.97 -12.15
N VAL A 182 -8.43 -10.02 -11.38
CA VAL A 182 -9.17 -10.36 -10.18
C VAL A 182 -8.18 -10.41 -9.03
N ASP A 183 -8.29 -9.47 -8.10
CA ASP A 183 -7.56 -9.48 -6.84
C ASP A 183 -8.43 -10.18 -5.80
N TYR A 184 -7.83 -11.00 -4.96
CA TYR A 184 -8.52 -11.70 -3.89
C TYR A 184 -7.68 -11.81 -2.64
N THR A 185 -8.36 -11.76 -1.49
CA THR A 185 -7.78 -11.98 -0.16
C THR A 185 -8.75 -12.81 0.66
N LEU A 186 -8.25 -13.87 1.26
CA LEU A 186 -8.91 -14.66 2.27
C LEU A 186 -7.99 -14.72 3.47
N GLU A 187 -8.42 -14.24 4.61
CA GLU A 187 -7.60 -14.24 5.82
C GLU A 187 -8.43 -14.67 7.04
N PHE A 188 -7.80 -15.46 7.86
CA PHE A 188 -8.21 -15.69 9.24
C PHE A 188 -7.13 -15.19 10.17
N SER A 189 -7.51 -14.42 11.19
CA SER A 189 -6.60 -13.96 12.23
C SER A 189 -7.22 -14.00 13.61
N SER A 190 -6.36 -14.22 14.60
CA SER A 190 -6.68 -14.06 16.02
C SER A 190 -5.59 -13.23 16.67
N ALA A 191 -5.96 -12.06 17.15
CA ALA A 191 -5.05 -11.05 17.64
C ALA A 191 -5.45 -10.59 19.04
N PRO A 192 -4.63 -10.84 20.08
CA PRO A 192 -4.69 -10.05 21.30
C PRO A 192 -4.42 -8.58 20.94
N THR A 193 -5.35 -7.72 21.25
CA THR A 193 -5.31 -6.32 20.85
C THR A 193 -5.82 -5.40 21.95
N TYR A 194 -5.72 -4.10 21.75
CA TYR A 194 -6.16 -3.09 22.69
C TYR A 194 -7.13 -2.13 22.05
N THR A 195 -8.01 -1.57 22.85
CA THR A 195 -8.83 -0.40 22.50
C THR A 195 -8.70 0.67 23.57
N TRP A 196 -8.83 1.92 23.17
CA TRP A 196 -8.87 3.11 24.04
C TRP A 196 -10.23 3.81 23.94
N GLY A 197 -11.25 3.14 23.38
CA GLY A 197 -12.53 3.74 23.05
C GLY A 197 -12.62 4.22 21.60
N ILE A 198 -13.56 5.14 21.34
CA ILE A 198 -13.83 5.68 20.02
C ILE A 198 -13.65 7.20 20.08
N GLY A 199 -12.91 7.76 19.11
CA GLY A 199 -12.60 9.17 19.02
C GLY A 199 -11.26 9.56 19.65
N TYR A 200 -10.80 10.76 19.30
CA TYR A 200 -9.55 11.33 19.82
C TYR A 200 -9.57 11.50 21.34
N ASN A 201 -10.67 11.97 21.90
CA ASN A 201 -10.79 12.34 23.32
C ASN A 201 -10.79 11.13 24.26
N ASP A 202 -11.26 9.97 23.80
CA ASP A 202 -11.24 8.75 24.64
C ASP A 202 -9.81 8.25 24.87
N VAL A 203 -8.93 8.41 23.89
CA VAL A 203 -7.51 8.07 24.03
C VAL A 203 -6.81 8.90 25.11
N GLN A 204 -7.24 10.15 25.31
CA GLN A 204 -6.66 11.05 26.33
C GLN A 204 -7.02 10.61 27.76
N LYS A 205 -8.08 9.81 27.95
CA LYS A 205 -8.47 9.27 29.26
C LYS A 205 -7.60 8.09 29.71
N ASP A 206 -6.77 7.57 28.80
CA ASP A 206 -5.88 6.41 29.00
C ASP A 206 -6.61 5.14 29.51
N ASP A 207 -7.87 4.99 29.15
CA ASP A 207 -8.68 3.80 29.46
C ASP A 207 -8.37 2.67 28.45
N LYS A 208 -7.15 2.17 28.54
CA LYS A 208 -6.65 1.09 27.69
C LYS A 208 -7.21 -0.25 28.18
N ARG A 209 -7.95 -0.93 27.31
CA ARG A 209 -8.55 -2.23 27.58
C ARG A 209 -8.08 -3.29 26.59
N SER A 210 -7.77 -4.48 27.09
CA SER A 210 -7.36 -5.61 26.24
C SER A 210 -8.56 -6.46 25.82
N TYR A 211 -8.46 -7.05 24.63
CA TYR A 211 -9.38 -8.06 24.14
C TYR A 211 -8.71 -8.92 23.06
N THR A 212 -9.29 -10.07 22.75
CA THR A 212 -8.87 -10.88 21.60
C THR A 212 -9.84 -10.67 20.45
N GLU A 213 -9.37 -10.14 19.34
CA GLU A 213 -10.13 -10.02 18.09
C GLU A 213 -9.89 -11.28 17.22
N GLN A 214 -10.96 -12.00 16.91
CA GLN A 214 -10.95 -13.05 15.88
C GLN A 214 -11.65 -12.51 14.65
N ARG A 215 -11.00 -12.64 13.47
CA ARG A 215 -11.50 -12.08 12.23
C ARG A 215 -11.35 -13.04 11.07
N TYR A 216 -12.41 -13.17 10.28
CA TYR A 216 -12.44 -13.83 8.99
C TYR A 216 -12.73 -12.77 7.94
N GLU A 217 -11.82 -12.59 7.02
CA GLU A 217 -11.96 -11.59 5.95
C GLU A 217 -11.90 -12.27 4.58
N ILE A 218 -12.87 -11.96 3.72
CA ILE A 218 -12.87 -12.35 2.31
C ILE A 218 -13.10 -11.08 1.50
N LYS A 219 -12.17 -10.77 0.62
CA LYS A 219 -12.29 -9.69 -0.36
C LYS A 219 -12.02 -10.23 -1.74
N ALA A 220 -12.84 -9.84 -2.70
CA ALA A 220 -12.62 -10.11 -4.11
C ALA A 220 -12.93 -8.85 -4.91
N ARG A 221 -12.05 -8.51 -5.84
CA ARG A 221 -12.15 -7.31 -6.66
C ARG A 221 -11.86 -7.67 -8.11
N TYR A 222 -12.83 -7.45 -8.98
CA TYR A 222 -12.67 -7.55 -10.42
C TYR A 222 -12.44 -6.16 -11.00
N LEU A 223 -11.41 -6.01 -11.81
CA LEU A 223 -11.02 -4.77 -12.48
C LEU A 223 -10.92 -4.98 -13.99
N ARG A 224 -11.43 -4.03 -14.75
CA ARG A 224 -11.31 -3.97 -16.19
C ARG A 224 -10.69 -2.64 -16.62
N GLU A 225 -9.65 -2.73 -17.42
CA GLU A 225 -9.03 -1.56 -18.04
C GLU A 225 -9.98 -0.93 -19.05
N ILE A 226 -10.26 0.36 -18.87
CA ILE A 226 -11.09 1.17 -19.77
C ILE A 226 -10.28 2.16 -20.58
N LEU A 227 -9.11 2.56 -20.05
CA LEU A 227 -8.12 3.40 -20.69
C LEU A 227 -6.75 2.93 -20.20
N PRO A 228 -5.64 3.25 -20.90
CA PRO A 228 -4.31 2.91 -20.42
C PRO A 228 -4.10 3.32 -18.96
N HIS A 229 -3.78 2.35 -18.11
CA HIS A 229 -3.59 2.50 -16.66
C HIS A 229 -4.86 2.87 -15.85
N ALA A 230 -6.03 3.00 -16.48
CA ALA A 230 -7.27 3.34 -15.78
C ALA A 230 -8.23 2.14 -15.78
N TYR A 231 -8.70 1.77 -14.61
CA TYR A 231 -9.51 0.60 -14.35
C TYR A 231 -10.81 0.99 -13.66
N ILE A 232 -11.88 0.25 -13.99
CA ILE A 232 -13.14 0.27 -13.26
C ILE A 232 -13.51 -1.15 -12.88
N GLY A 233 -14.17 -1.33 -11.75
CA GLY A 233 -14.53 -2.66 -11.33
C GLY A 233 -15.52 -2.74 -10.20
N GLY A 234 -15.85 -3.98 -9.88
CA GLY A 234 -16.69 -4.34 -8.75
C GLY A 234 -15.88 -5.02 -7.66
N LEU A 235 -16.36 -4.91 -6.44
CA LEU A 235 -15.73 -5.57 -5.31
C LEU A 235 -16.78 -6.20 -4.38
N LEU A 236 -16.40 -7.33 -3.81
CA LEU A 236 -17.12 -8.06 -2.77
C LEU A 236 -16.29 -8.03 -1.50
N SER A 237 -16.90 -7.74 -0.37
CA SER A 237 -16.28 -7.78 0.95
C SER A 237 -17.15 -8.58 1.91
N PHE A 238 -16.58 -9.58 2.53
CA PHE A 238 -17.17 -10.30 3.66
C PHE A 238 -16.23 -10.17 4.85
N ASP A 239 -16.76 -9.80 5.99
CA ASP A 239 -16.02 -9.66 7.22
C ASP A 239 -16.84 -10.22 8.39
N HIS A 240 -16.23 -11.13 9.14
CA HIS A 240 -16.76 -11.62 10.40
C HIS A 240 -15.75 -11.34 11.49
N ALA A 241 -16.12 -10.51 12.45
CA ALA A 241 -15.27 -10.15 13.58
C ALA A 241 -15.95 -10.43 14.91
N GLN A 242 -15.18 -10.97 15.84
CA GLN A 242 -15.63 -11.25 17.20
C GLN A 242 -14.58 -10.78 18.21
N ALA A 243 -15.02 -9.99 19.21
CA ALA A 243 -14.24 -9.67 20.40
C ALA A 243 -14.51 -10.70 21.50
N SER A 244 -13.45 -11.19 22.14
CA SER A 244 -13.51 -12.14 23.24
C SER A 244 -12.38 -11.88 24.24
N LYS A 245 -12.42 -12.51 25.42
CA LYS A 245 -11.36 -12.43 26.46
C LYS A 245 -10.98 -10.97 26.76
N TYR A 246 -11.95 -10.12 27.00
CA TYR A 246 -11.74 -8.70 27.29
C TYR A 246 -11.66 -8.42 28.79
N ASP A 247 -10.91 -7.38 29.15
CA ASP A 247 -10.76 -6.90 30.51
C ASP A 247 -11.93 -5.99 30.91
N GLY A 248 -12.26 -6.01 32.21
CA GLY A 248 -13.24 -5.11 32.83
C GLY A 248 -14.68 -5.60 32.78
N GLU A 249 -15.52 -5.01 33.64
CA GLU A 249 -16.93 -5.38 33.79
C GLU A 249 -17.85 -4.58 32.86
N THR A 250 -17.41 -3.40 32.42
CA THR A 250 -18.19 -2.53 31.52
C THR A 250 -18.13 -3.03 30.07
N PRO A 251 -19.16 -2.80 29.25
CA PRO A 251 -19.16 -3.16 27.85
C PRO A 251 -17.94 -2.57 27.11
N LEU A 252 -17.27 -3.41 26.28
CA LEU A 252 -16.02 -3.04 25.59
C LEU A 252 -16.22 -1.91 24.56
N PHE A 253 -17.36 -1.92 23.88
CA PHE A 253 -17.70 -0.96 22.81
C PHE A 253 -19.08 -0.29 23.07
N GLY A 254 -19.38 0.05 24.32
CA GLY A 254 -20.69 0.57 24.70
C GLY A 254 -21.80 -0.44 24.39
N ASP A 255 -22.92 0.01 23.83
CA ASP A 255 -24.08 -0.84 23.53
C ASP A 255 -23.91 -1.72 22.28
N GLN A 256 -22.71 -1.72 21.65
CA GLN A 256 -22.46 -2.52 20.45
C GLN A 256 -22.29 -4.01 20.80
N ARG A 257 -22.67 -4.86 19.83
CA ARG A 257 -22.47 -6.31 19.93
C ARG A 257 -20.97 -6.65 19.86
N LEU A 258 -20.56 -7.70 20.56
CA LEU A 258 -19.18 -8.19 20.49
C LEU A 258 -18.87 -8.97 19.19
N ARG A 259 -19.88 -9.33 18.41
CA ARG A 259 -19.77 -10.07 17.16
C ARG A 259 -20.54 -9.37 16.05
N TYR A 260 -19.87 -9.18 14.92
CA TYR A 260 -20.47 -8.68 13.70
C TYR A 260 -20.09 -9.53 12.50
N THR A 261 -21.04 -9.70 11.59
CA THR A 261 -20.84 -10.22 10.25
C THR A 261 -21.32 -9.16 9.27
N THR A 262 -20.51 -8.78 8.32
CA THR A 262 -20.86 -7.77 7.32
C THR A 262 -20.53 -8.29 5.93
N THR A 263 -21.47 -8.13 4.99
CA THR A 263 -21.26 -8.47 3.59
C THR A 263 -21.56 -7.23 2.76
N GLY A 264 -20.60 -6.81 1.96
CA GLY A 264 -20.70 -5.60 1.16
C GLY A 264 -20.40 -5.84 -0.31
N LEU A 265 -21.08 -5.07 -1.15
CA LEU A 265 -20.85 -4.97 -2.59
C LEU A 265 -20.44 -3.54 -2.90
N GLY A 266 -19.50 -3.35 -3.80
CA GLY A 266 -19.00 -2.03 -4.09
C GLY A 266 -18.47 -1.86 -5.50
N LEU A 267 -18.11 -0.62 -5.79
CA LEU A 267 -17.49 -0.21 -7.03
C LEU A 267 -16.10 0.36 -6.72
N THR A 268 -15.18 0.18 -7.65
CA THR A 268 -13.84 0.74 -7.58
C THR A 268 -13.44 1.39 -8.89
N VAL A 269 -12.69 2.49 -8.78
CA VAL A 269 -12.04 3.15 -9.91
C VAL A 269 -10.57 3.31 -9.54
N GLU A 270 -9.67 2.92 -10.43
CA GLU A 270 -8.23 2.98 -10.21
C GLU A 270 -7.48 3.56 -11.40
N TYR A 271 -6.41 4.28 -11.10
CA TYR A 271 -5.39 4.66 -12.05
C TYR A 271 -4.03 4.22 -11.49
N ASP A 272 -3.32 3.35 -12.19
CA ASP A 272 -2.05 2.81 -11.75
C ASP A 272 -1.00 2.88 -12.86
N SER A 273 -0.11 3.86 -12.77
CA SER A 273 1.01 4.04 -13.69
C SER A 273 2.37 3.77 -13.03
N ARG A 274 2.38 3.10 -11.88
CA ARG A 274 3.61 2.72 -11.18
C ARG A 274 4.45 1.78 -12.06
N ASP A 275 5.75 2.00 -12.03
CA ASP A 275 6.70 1.18 -12.79
C ASP A 275 6.92 -0.21 -12.17
N PHE A 276 6.65 -0.36 -10.87
CA PHE A 276 6.71 -1.63 -10.15
C PHE A 276 5.94 -1.53 -8.84
N ILE A 277 4.88 -2.33 -8.68
CA ILE A 277 3.91 -2.20 -7.57
C ILE A 277 4.55 -2.32 -6.17
N PRO A 278 5.38 -3.35 -5.84
CA PRO A 278 5.91 -3.51 -4.49
C PRO A 278 6.92 -2.46 -4.01
N ASN A 279 7.57 -1.75 -4.96
CA ASN A 279 8.57 -0.72 -4.64
C ASN A 279 8.72 0.23 -5.84
N PRO A 280 7.79 1.17 -6.02
CA PRO A 280 7.78 2.09 -7.14
C PRO A 280 8.90 3.10 -7.07
N PHE A 281 9.50 3.42 -8.22
CA PHE A 281 10.47 4.50 -8.37
C PHE A 281 9.87 5.72 -9.05
N LYS A 282 8.79 5.53 -9.80
CA LYS A 282 8.03 6.56 -10.47
C LYS A 282 6.62 6.09 -10.74
N GLY A 283 5.72 7.04 -10.89
CA GLY A 283 4.33 6.80 -11.26
C GLY A 283 3.35 7.30 -10.22
N ILE A 284 2.10 7.05 -10.50
CA ILE A 284 0.97 7.50 -9.71
C ILE A 284 0.04 6.31 -9.50
N TYR A 285 -0.45 6.15 -8.29
CA TYR A 285 -1.55 5.26 -7.98
C TYR A 285 -2.69 6.05 -7.35
N LEU A 286 -3.85 6.03 -7.98
CA LEU A 286 -5.09 6.59 -7.44
C LEU A 286 -6.11 5.48 -7.34
N SER A 287 -6.76 5.34 -6.21
CA SER A 287 -7.82 4.36 -6.00
C SER A 287 -8.98 5.01 -5.24
N PHE A 288 -10.17 4.81 -5.73
CA PHE A 288 -11.40 5.14 -5.03
C PHE A 288 -12.29 3.90 -4.99
N GLN A 289 -12.71 3.53 -3.78
CA GLN A 289 -13.62 2.41 -3.56
C GLN A 289 -14.83 2.89 -2.78
N ASN A 290 -16.00 2.40 -3.14
CA ASN A 290 -17.24 2.68 -2.45
C ASN A 290 -18.02 1.38 -2.25
N ILE A 291 -18.14 0.95 -1.01
CA ILE A 291 -18.74 -0.32 -0.62
C ILE A 291 -20.04 -0.05 0.14
N PHE A 292 -21.10 -0.71 -0.25
CA PHE A 292 -22.39 -0.71 0.43
C PHE A 292 -22.58 -2.05 1.14
N TYR A 293 -22.99 -2.00 2.38
CA TYR A 293 -23.33 -3.15 3.25
C TYR A 293 -24.83 -3.13 3.51
N PRO A 294 -25.63 -3.86 2.72
CA PRO A 294 -27.08 -3.85 2.85
C PRO A 294 -27.55 -4.46 4.19
N LYS A 295 -28.64 -3.92 4.70
CA LYS A 295 -29.38 -4.58 5.78
C LYS A 295 -29.78 -6.00 5.38
N GLY A 296 -29.56 -6.96 6.29
CA GLY A 296 -29.94 -8.36 6.08
C GLY A 296 -28.87 -9.24 5.43
N LEU A 297 -27.78 -8.70 4.92
CA LEU A 297 -26.61 -9.46 4.49
C LEU A 297 -25.55 -9.48 5.61
N GLY A 298 -25.93 -9.98 6.79
CA GLY A 298 -25.11 -10.02 8.00
C GLY A 298 -25.86 -9.51 9.21
N THR A 299 -25.14 -8.94 10.18
CA THR A 299 -25.70 -8.43 11.45
C THR A 299 -25.98 -6.94 11.45
N CYS A 300 -25.87 -6.27 10.30
CA CYS A 300 -26.13 -4.84 10.17
C CYS A 300 -27.64 -4.55 10.19
N ASP A 301 -28.08 -3.66 11.07
CA ASP A 301 -29.49 -3.30 11.24
C ASP A 301 -29.96 -2.23 10.22
N LYS A 302 -29.01 -1.61 9.51
CA LYS A 302 -29.24 -0.58 8.48
C LYS A 302 -28.26 -0.73 7.32
N LEU A 303 -28.52 0.00 6.25
CA LEU A 303 -27.56 0.17 5.16
C LEU A 303 -26.36 0.96 5.67
N LEU A 304 -25.17 0.38 5.55
CA LEU A 304 -23.90 1.05 5.83
C LEU A 304 -23.14 1.28 4.53
N GLN A 305 -22.27 2.28 4.54
CA GLN A 305 -21.41 2.63 3.42
C GLN A 305 -20.01 2.89 3.93
N ARG A 306 -19.01 2.39 3.20
CA ARG A 306 -17.61 2.72 3.38
C ARG A 306 -17.04 3.25 2.06
N MET A 307 -16.40 4.39 2.12
CA MET A 307 -15.61 4.96 1.04
C MET A 307 -14.15 4.97 1.44
N THR A 308 -13.26 4.53 0.54
CA THR A 308 -11.83 4.68 0.72
C THR A 308 -11.22 5.38 -0.49
N PHE A 309 -10.23 6.21 -0.22
CA PHE A 309 -9.46 6.92 -1.23
C PHE A 309 -7.98 6.74 -0.92
N THR A 310 -7.19 6.44 -1.95
CA THR A 310 -5.72 6.38 -1.87
C THR A 310 -5.14 7.17 -3.03
N ALA A 311 -4.13 7.97 -2.75
CA ALA A 311 -3.36 8.68 -3.76
C ALA A 311 -1.87 8.63 -3.43
N ASP A 312 -1.12 7.84 -4.19
CA ASP A 312 0.31 7.70 -4.05
C ASP A 312 1.02 8.31 -5.26
N PHE A 313 2.08 9.05 -4.99
CA PHE A 313 2.93 9.67 -6.01
C PHE A 313 4.38 9.30 -5.75
N TYR A 314 5.06 8.85 -6.80
CA TYR A 314 6.46 8.44 -6.74
C TYR A 314 7.26 9.18 -7.79
N GLN A 315 8.33 9.84 -7.36
CA GLN A 315 9.20 10.60 -8.24
C GLN A 315 10.66 10.40 -7.84
N ARG A 316 11.49 10.04 -8.83
CA ARG A 316 12.93 10.08 -8.64
C ARG A 316 13.38 11.54 -8.61
N VAL A 317 14.01 11.96 -7.51
CA VAL A 317 14.46 13.36 -7.30
C VAL A 317 15.91 13.54 -7.75
N TRP A 318 16.77 12.61 -7.35
CA TRP A 318 18.17 12.54 -7.80
C TRP A 318 18.63 11.08 -7.88
N THR A 319 19.92 10.87 -8.12
CA THR A 319 20.47 9.51 -8.27
C THR A 319 20.15 8.66 -7.03
N ASP A 320 19.46 7.53 -7.28
CA ASP A 320 19.08 6.56 -6.25
C ASP A 320 18.22 7.10 -5.10
N CYS A 321 17.61 8.26 -5.29
CA CYS A 321 16.66 8.84 -4.34
C CYS A 321 15.26 8.96 -4.93
N ILE A 322 14.28 8.52 -4.17
CA ILE A 322 12.86 8.56 -4.51
C ILE A 322 12.11 9.34 -3.45
N LEU A 323 11.31 10.29 -3.88
CA LEU A 323 10.31 10.94 -3.07
C LEU A 323 8.99 10.21 -3.29
N ALA A 324 8.40 9.70 -2.23
CA ALA A 324 7.11 9.04 -2.23
C ALA A 324 6.13 9.80 -1.34
N PHE A 325 4.94 10.05 -1.85
CA PHE A 325 3.85 10.69 -1.12
C PHE A 325 2.65 9.74 -1.10
N ASP A 326 2.01 9.59 0.05
CA ASP A 326 0.78 8.82 0.25
C ASP A 326 -0.26 9.69 0.94
N LEU A 327 -1.45 9.74 0.36
CA LEU A 327 -2.65 10.33 0.95
C LEU A 327 -3.74 9.25 0.98
N TYR A 328 -4.28 9.01 2.16
CA TYR A 328 -5.32 8.03 2.38
C TYR A 328 -6.49 8.62 3.15
N GLY A 329 -7.68 8.26 2.74
CA GLY A 329 -8.92 8.57 3.45
C GLY A 329 -9.82 7.35 3.54
N GLU A 330 -10.45 7.16 4.69
CA GLU A 330 -11.49 6.16 4.95
C GLU A 330 -12.67 6.85 5.63
N PHE A 331 -13.86 6.70 5.04
CA PHE A 331 -15.06 7.39 5.44
C PHE A 331 -16.20 6.39 5.56
N ASN A 332 -16.79 6.30 6.72
CA ASN A 332 -17.86 5.38 7.03
C ASN A 332 -19.17 6.15 7.32
N SER A 333 -20.30 5.51 7.06
CA SER A 333 -21.60 6.05 7.45
C SER A 333 -21.75 6.05 8.98
N SER A 334 -22.57 6.97 9.52
CA SER A 334 -22.79 7.02 10.96
C SER A 334 -23.39 5.72 11.52
N GLY A 335 -22.98 5.34 12.74
CA GLY A 335 -23.37 4.10 13.42
C GLY A 335 -22.76 2.85 12.79
N THR A 336 -21.59 3.00 12.21
CA THR A 336 -20.75 1.87 11.77
C THR A 336 -20.33 1.02 12.96
N PRO A 337 -20.43 -0.33 12.85
CA PRO A 337 -19.98 -1.24 13.90
C PRO A 337 -18.48 -1.13 14.18
N TRP A 338 -18.07 -1.38 15.43
CA TRP A 338 -16.67 -1.29 15.88
C TRP A 338 -15.64 -2.01 14.97
N PRO A 339 -15.91 -3.18 14.34
CA PRO A 339 -14.92 -3.82 13.47
C PRO A 339 -14.70 -3.07 12.16
N MET A 340 -15.64 -2.21 11.79
CA MET A 340 -15.61 -1.45 10.55
C MET A 340 -15.12 0.00 10.75
N LEU A 341 -14.88 0.45 11.97
CA LEU A 341 -14.34 1.78 12.22
C LEU A 341 -12.95 1.94 11.62
N ALA A 342 -12.64 3.15 11.19
CA ALA A 342 -11.33 3.51 10.67
C ALA A 342 -10.30 3.53 11.81
N ARG A 343 -9.20 2.80 11.63
CA ARG A 343 -8.17 2.58 12.66
C ARG A 343 -6.84 3.18 12.22
N MET A 344 -6.38 4.23 12.90
CA MET A 344 -5.08 4.84 12.63
C MET A 344 -3.93 3.98 13.17
N GLY A 345 -2.79 4.05 12.50
CA GLY A 345 -1.56 3.38 12.92
C GLY A 345 -1.27 2.07 12.18
N GLY A 346 -0.15 1.45 12.54
CA GLY A 346 0.28 0.16 11.99
C GLY A 346 1.57 0.24 11.17
N ASN A 347 1.72 -0.69 10.23
CA ASN A 347 2.99 -0.91 9.54
C ASN A 347 3.17 -0.07 8.26
N GLN A 348 2.10 0.49 7.72
CA GLN A 348 2.11 1.24 6.45
C GLN A 348 1.99 2.73 6.68
N ARG A 349 0.91 3.16 7.32
CA ARG A 349 0.58 4.55 7.59
C ARG A 349 0.66 4.84 9.06
N MET A 350 1.02 6.07 9.42
CA MET A 350 1.13 6.51 10.82
C MET A 350 1.99 5.57 11.68
N ARG A 351 3.14 5.16 11.12
CA ARG A 351 4.12 4.28 11.78
C ARG A 351 4.63 4.95 13.08
N GLY A 352 4.59 4.25 14.18
CA GLY A 352 4.84 4.80 15.52
C GLY A 352 3.63 4.66 16.43
N TYR A 353 2.42 4.70 15.85
CA TYR A 353 1.19 4.46 16.58
C TYR A 353 0.81 2.98 16.58
N TYR A 354 0.24 2.50 17.68
CA TYR A 354 -0.43 1.21 17.72
C TYR A 354 -1.67 1.26 16.81
N LYS A 355 -1.86 0.28 15.92
CA LYS A 355 -3.02 0.25 15.04
C LYS A 355 -4.30 0.16 15.84
N GLY A 356 -5.18 1.13 15.70
CA GLY A 356 -6.42 1.21 16.46
C GLY A 356 -6.29 1.90 17.82
N GLN A 357 -5.14 2.51 18.15
CA GLN A 357 -5.04 3.42 19.29
C GLN A 357 -6.01 4.59 19.13
N TYR A 358 -6.01 5.21 17.96
CA TYR A 358 -7.00 6.20 17.56
C TYR A 358 -7.94 5.56 16.54
N THR A 359 -9.21 5.51 16.87
CA THR A 359 -10.25 4.81 16.08
C THR A 359 -11.50 5.68 16.06
N ASP A 360 -12.05 5.92 14.87
CA ASP A 360 -13.30 6.67 14.72
C ASP A 360 -14.02 6.25 13.42
N ASN A 361 -15.13 6.88 13.09
CA ASN A 361 -15.81 6.63 11.84
C ASN A 361 -14.94 6.93 10.62
N ASP A 362 -14.30 8.09 10.63
CA ASP A 362 -13.56 8.64 9.50
C ASP A 362 -12.08 8.81 9.86
N LEU A 363 -11.22 8.66 8.86
CA LEU A 363 -9.77 8.79 8.97
C LEU A 363 -9.21 9.49 7.74
N ILE A 364 -8.30 10.42 7.94
CA ILE A 364 -7.44 10.96 6.89
C ILE A 364 -5.98 10.87 7.35
N THR A 365 -5.10 10.41 6.48
CA THR A 365 -3.64 10.40 6.71
C THR A 365 -2.90 10.88 5.48
N ALA A 366 -1.83 11.62 5.69
CA ALA A 366 -0.90 12.01 4.64
C ALA A 366 0.53 11.80 5.13
N GLN A 367 1.41 11.27 4.27
CA GLN A 367 2.81 11.10 4.58
C GLN A 367 3.70 11.31 3.37
N LEU A 368 4.88 11.83 3.62
CA LEU A 368 5.94 12.03 2.65
C LEU A 368 7.15 11.23 3.09
N GLU A 369 7.71 10.44 2.19
CA GLU A 369 8.83 9.54 2.46
C GLU A 369 9.96 9.76 1.45
N LEU A 370 11.17 9.93 1.94
CA LEU A 370 12.39 10.03 1.15
C LEU A 370 13.15 8.71 1.26
N ARG A 371 13.30 8.01 0.14
CA ARG A 371 13.98 6.71 0.04
C ARG A 371 15.31 6.91 -0.67
N GLN A 372 16.43 6.72 0.03
CA GLN A 372 17.77 6.86 -0.54
C GLN A 372 18.51 5.53 -0.51
N ARG A 373 18.95 5.03 -1.66
CA ARG A 373 19.94 3.95 -1.71
C ARG A 373 21.32 4.54 -1.44
N VAL A 374 21.99 4.05 -0.40
CA VAL A 374 23.28 4.58 0.08
C VAL A 374 24.44 3.77 -0.50
N TRP A 375 24.35 2.45 -0.46
CA TRP A 375 25.43 1.59 -0.88
C TRP A 375 24.92 0.22 -1.32
N ARG A 376 25.21 -0.17 -2.58
CA ARG A 376 24.83 -1.47 -3.16
C ARG A 376 23.38 -1.86 -2.87
N ARG A 377 23.14 -2.71 -1.85
CA ARG A 377 21.84 -3.23 -1.42
C ARG A 377 21.29 -2.55 -0.17
N ILE A 378 22.02 -1.54 0.34
CA ILE A 378 21.63 -0.84 1.57
C ILE A 378 21.08 0.53 1.23
N GLY A 379 19.94 0.84 1.78
CA GLY A 379 19.29 2.14 1.71
C GLY A 379 18.82 2.63 3.07
N CYS A 380 18.48 3.88 3.13
CA CYS A 380 17.84 4.52 4.27
C CYS A 380 16.57 5.26 3.83
N VAL A 381 15.69 5.47 4.77
CA VAL A 381 14.42 6.14 4.57
C VAL A 381 14.20 7.12 5.71
N ALA A 382 13.64 8.27 5.39
CA ALA A 382 13.09 9.19 6.38
C ALA A 382 11.68 9.62 5.92
N TRP A 383 10.78 9.78 6.86
CA TRP A 383 9.42 10.22 6.55
C TRP A 383 8.89 11.19 7.58
N ALA A 384 7.91 11.96 7.14
CA ALA A 384 7.05 12.77 7.98
C ALA A 384 5.62 12.72 7.45
N GLY A 385 4.66 12.82 8.33
CA GLY A 385 3.26 12.76 8.00
C GLY A 385 2.37 13.21 9.13
N ALA A 386 1.08 13.18 8.87
CA ALA A 386 0.06 13.50 9.85
C ALA A 386 -1.20 12.69 9.57
N GLY A 387 -2.02 12.50 10.61
CA GLY A 387 -3.31 11.83 10.49
C GLY A 387 -4.30 12.37 11.50
N ASN A 388 -5.57 12.23 11.17
CA ASN A 388 -6.68 12.64 12.00
C ASN A 388 -7.79 11.61 11.93
N VAL A 389 -8.43 11.30 13.06
CA VAL A 389 -9.66 10.50 13.15
C VAL A 389 -10.78 11.38 13.65
N PHE A 390 -11.96 11.25 13.09
CA PHE A 390 -13.10 12.11 13.42
C PHE A 390 -14.43 11.40 13.17
N PRO A 391 -15.51 11.79 13.89
CA PRO A 391 -16.82 11.15 13.75
C PRO A 391 -17.49 11.45 12.40
N THR A 392 -17.36 12.70 11.93
CA THR A 392 -17.88 13.19 10.65
C THR A 392 -17.05 14.34 10.13
N PHE A 393 -17.11 14.64 8.82
CA PHE A 393 -16.43 15.81 8.23
C PHE A 393 -16.78 17.16 8.88
N ARG A 394 -17.95 17.26 9.50
CA ARG A 394 -18.37 18.50 10.19
C ARG A 394 -17.67 18.69 11.53
N GLU A 395 -17.20 17.60 12.10
CA GLU A 395 -16.54 17.54 13.40
C GLU A 395 -15.02 17.37 13.26
N PHE A 396 -14.50 17.56 12.05
CA PHE A 396 -13.06 17.56 11.81
C PHE A 396 -12.41 18.75 12.52
N ASP A 397 -11.47 18.47 13.42
CA ASP A 397 -10.69 19.49 14.13
C ASP A 397 -9.18 19.34 13.82
N TRP A 398 -8.58 20.40 13.31
CA TRP A 398 -7.14 20.45 13.06
C TRP A 398 -6.29 20.31 14.33
N ALA A 399 -6.81 20.70 15.49
CA ALA A 399 -6.13 20.58 16.78
C ALA A 399 -5.92 19.12 17.22
N GLU A 400 -6.74 18.20 16.70
CA GLU A 400 -6.66 16.76 16.94
C GLU A 400 -5.75 16.03 15.96
N THR A 401 -5.12 16.75 15.03
CA THR A 401 -4.20 16.16 14.05
C THR A 401 -2.93 15.67 14.71
N LEU A 402 -2.62 14.42 14.47
CA LEU A 402 -1.50 13.68 15.08
C LEU A 402 -0.31 13.64 14.13
N PRO A 403 0.89 14.07 14.58
CA PRO A 403 2.10 14.00 13.78
C PRO A 403 2.64 12.57 13.71
N ASN A 404 3.32 12.26 12.60
CA ASN A 404 4.07 11.02 12.44
C ASN A 404 5.38 11.32 11.72
N TYR A 405 6.50 10.82 12.23
CA TYR A 405 7.80 10.94 11.58
C TYR A 405 8.70 9.77 11.99
N GLY A 406 9.77 9.56 11.25
CA GLY A 406 10.69 8.50 11.58
C GLY A 406 11.76 8.29 10.52
N PHE A 407 12.55 7.25 10.75
CA PHE A 407 13.61 6.82 9.87
C PHE A 407 13.68 5.29 9.80
N GLY A 408 14.29 4.78 8.75
CA GLY A 408 14.42 3.35 8.58
C GLY A 408 15.61 2.95 7.72
N LEU A 409 15.95 1.67 7.82
CA LEU A 409 16.95 1.03 6.99
C LEU A 409 16.27 0.09 6.00
N ARG A 410 16.89 -0.04 4.86
CA ARG A 410 16.47 -0.96 3.79
C ARG A 410 17.61 -1.86 3.41
N TRP A 411 17.33 -3.14 3.34
CA TRP A 411 18.24 -4.12 2.77
C TRP A 411 17.56 -4.84 1.62
N GLU A 412 18.06 -4.60 0.40
CA GLU A 412 17.53 -5.22 -0.81
C GLU A 412 17.91 -6.71 -0.84
N LEU A 413 16.96 -7.57 -0.54
CA LEU A 413 17.11 -9.02 -0.57
C LEU A 413 17.13 -9.55 -2.00
N LYS A 414 16.17 -9.10 -2.81
CA LYS A 414 15.98 -9.36 -4.23
C LYS A 414 15.72 -8.00 -4.90
N LYS A 415 15.91 -7.90 -6.22
CA LYS A 415 15.65 -6.66 -6.97
C LYS A 415 14.28 -6.08 -6.61
N ARG A 416 14.28 -4.89 -6.02
CA ARG A 416 13.11 -4.14 -5.56
C ARG A 416 12.26 -4.84 -4.45
N VAL A 417 12.81 -5.81 -3.75
CA VAL A 417 12.21 -6.42 -2.55
C VAL A 417 13.14 -6.15 -1.37
N ASN A 418 12.70 -5.32 -0.46
CA ASN A 418 13.48 -4.85 0.68
C ASN A 418 13.06 -5.51 1.99
N ILE A 419 14.01 -5.88 2.82
CA ILE A 419 13.79 -6.01 4.25
C ILE A 419 13.81 -4.59 4.82
N ARG A 420 12.82 -4.27 5.60
CA ARG A 420 12.55 -2.95 6.15
C ARG A 420 12.67 -2.97 7.66
N LEU A 421 13.51 -2.08 8.20
CA LEU A 421 13.62 -1.79 9.62
C LEU A 421 13.25 -0.31 9.80
N ASP A 422 12.14 -0.04 10.43
CA ASP A 422 11.64 1.31 10.65
C ASP A 422 11.54 1.62 12.14
N TYR A 423 11.84 2.85 12.52
CA TYR A 423 11.56 3.40 13.83
C TYR A 423 10.75 4.68 13.68
N GLY A 424 9.49 4.61 14.08
CA GLY A 424 8.51 5.67 13.91
C GLY A 424 8.14 6.31 15.24
N PHE A 425 7.89 7.61 15.20
CA PHE A 425 7.46 8.44 16.32
C PHE A 425 6.09 9.02 16.06
N GLY A 426 5.29 9.10 17.10
CA GLY A 426 4.01 9.78 17.15
C GLY A 426 3.88 10.64 18.39
N LYS A 427 2.70 11.19 18.66
CA LYS A 427 2.41 11.92 19.88
C LYS A 427 2.42 10.96 21.08
N ASN A 428 3.41 11.09 21.96
CA ASN A 428 3.61 10.25 23.16
C ASN A 428 3.69 8.74 22.87
N THR A 429 4.20 8.37 21.70
CA THR A 429 4.32 6.97 21.29
C THR A 429 5.41 6.80 20.24
N ASP A 430 6.02 5.63 20.23
CA ASP A 430 7.00 5.22 19.23
C ASP A 430 6.84 3.74 18.92
N SER A 431 7.39 3.29 17.82
CA SER A 431 7.33 1.89 17.42
C SER A 431 8.50 1.50 16.53
N PHE A 432 9.07 0.36 16.82
CA PHE A 432 9.98 -0.35 15.94
C PHE A 432 9.17 -1.32 15.04
N LEU A 433 9.60 -1.45 13.79
CA LEU A 433 8.97 -2.32 12.80
C LEU A 433 10.03 -3.11 12.05
N LEU A 434 9.81 -4.40 11.89
CA LEU A 434 10.56 -5.28 10.99
C LEU A 434 9.57 -5.91 10.01
N SER A 435 9.74 -5.66 8.72
CA SER A 435 8.82 -6.12 7.67
C SER A 435 9.55 -6.31 6.33
N ILE A 436 8.82 -6.78 5.33
CA ILE A 436 9.28 -6.93 3.95
C ILE A 436 8.48 -5.96 3.08
N ASN A 437 9.07 -5.53 1.96
CA ASN A 437 8.58 -4.50 1.03
C ASN A 437 8.56 -3.09 1.61
N GLU A 438 8.13 -2.11 0.79
CA GLU A 438 8.00 -0.73 1.23
C GLU A 438 6.66 -0.50 1.98
N ALA A 439 6.51 0.68 2.56
CA ALA A 439 5.32 1.00 3.35
C ALA A 439 4.08 1.22 2.47
N PHE A 440 4.29 1.81 1.27
CA PHE A 440 3.26 2.09 0.27
C PHE A 440 3.88 2.26 -1.11
#